data_ba18f62c1b00cd44848837abd822ef84
#
_entry.id   ba18f62c1b00cd44848837abd822ef84
#
_cell.length_a   1.000
_cell.length_b   1.000
_cell.length_c   1.000
_cell.angle_alpha   90.00
_cell.angle_beta   90.00
_cell.angle_gamma   90.00
#
_symmetry.space_group_name_H-M   'P 1'
#
loop_
_entity.id
_entity.type
_entity.pdbx_description
1 polymer ?
#
loop_
_entity_poly.entity_id
_entity_poly.type
_entity_poly.pdbx_seq_one_letter_code
_entity_poly.pdbx_strand_id
1 'polypeptide(L)'
;MSDVSPSNAAISSTTPEQEKLNFTTKLAYGAGDMGPAITANILVFFLLYFFTNVAGLPAGLASLILAIGKISDAINDPITGILSDRTRSRWGRRLPWIFWGAIPFGVLFSLQWIVPQFSSNEATNTWWLFGYYLLIAILFNLAYTVVNLPYTALTPELTQDYNERTSLNSFRFSFSLGGSILSLILAQVIFIAYPDDLIKQYLVLGLLCSLLSVLAIFWCVLVIQERGAQPILGSQLKKVGGILLGIIGVLSIGYGIIRIISFITQQLGGTGEELLISITAILFGLLITSFGLTLLFANPEPHLSNSSTVAESSQEETPPSLSFVEQLKIVFGNKPFLFVISIYLCSWLAVQLTATILIYFVVSWMGLSDAVFTTVALAVQGTALVMLFFWKAVSERLGKKAVYFMGMSLWIIAQGGLFFLQPGQITLMYVLAILAGFGVSVAYLIPWSMVPDVIELDELRTGQRREGIFYGFMVLFQKMGLALALFLVGQALDWANFIKSVPGQPVPTQPDSALLAIRLAIGPLPTLALIVGLVLAYFYPITREVHAEIRMKLLERKSAQSVD
;
A
#
# COMPACT_ATOMS: atom_id res chain seq x y z
N MET A 1 -50.43 -29.79 52.37
CA MET A 1 -49.21 -30.47 51.95
C MET A 1 -49.29 -30.67 50.46
N SER A 2 -48.67 -29.77 49.70
CA SER A 2 -48.51 -29.88 48.25
C SER A 2 -47.14 -29.33 47.95
N ASP A 3 -46.24 -30.27 47.61
CA ASP A 3 -44.85 -30.03 47.22
C ASP A 3 -44.80 -29.21 45.92
N VAL A 4 -44.18 -28.04 45.99
CA VAL A 4 -43.76 -27.27 44.81
C VAL A 4 -42.25 -27.49 44.64
N SER A 5 -41.89 -28.34 43.69
CA SER A 5 -40.51 -28.50 43.23
C SER A 5 -40.04 -27.26 42.52
N PRO A 6 -38.84 -26.71 42.81
CA PRO A 6 -38.27 -25.63 42.01
C PRO A 6 -37.77 -26.18 40.67
N SER A 7 -38.34 -25.69 39.59
CA SER A 7 -37.87 -25.90 38.22
C SER A 7 -36.45 -25.33 38.07
N ASN A 8 -35.45 -26.20 37.94
CA ASN A 8 -34.11 -25.87 37.50
C ASN A 8 -34.17 -25.45 36.02
N ALA A 9 -34.39 -24.19 35.79
CA ALA A 9 -34.07 -23.57 34.49
C ALA A 9 -32.53 -23.52 34.41
N ALA A 10 -31.93 -24.51 33.77
CA ALA A 10 -30.54 -24.49 33.36
C ALA A 10 -30.38 -23.32 32.37
N ILE A 11 -29.81 -22.21 32.85
CA ILE A 11 -29.29 -21.16 31.99
C ILE A 11 -28.14 -21.82 31.20
N SER A 12 -28.45 -22.27 29.98
CA SER A 12 -27.43 -22.67 29.03
C SER A 12 -26.62 -21.43 28.71
N SER A 13 -25.46 -21.28 29.35
CA SER A 13 -24.44 -20.34 28.92
C SER A 13 -23.89 -20.82 27.57
N THR A 14 -24.61 -20.51 26.50
CA THR A 14 -24.05 -20.57 25.16
C THR A 14 -22.99 -19.48 25.09
N THR A 15 -21.73 -19.86 25.32
CA THR A 15 -20.58 -19.08 24.87
C THR A 15 -20.86 -18.68 23.43
N PRO A 16 -20.77 -17.38 23.08
CA PRO A 16 -20.95 -16.97 21.69
C PRO A 16 -20.00 -17.80 20.83
N GLU A 17 -20.55 -18.58 19.91
CA GLU A 17 -19.75 -19.30 18.92
C GLU A 17 -18.82 -18.27 18.26
N GLN A 18 -17.51 -18.47 18.39
CA GLN A 18 -16.54 -17.56 17.76
C GLN A 18 -16.84 -17.54 16.27
N GLU A 19 -17.19 -16.35 15.73
CA GLU A 19 -17.39 -16.11 14.29
C GLU A 19 -16.08 -16.35 13.54
N LYS A 20 -15.74 -17.60 13.23
CA LYS A 20 -14.53 -17.93 12.45
C LYS A 20 -14.83 -17.82 10.97
N LEU A 21 -14.10 -16.94 10.29
CA LEU A 21 -14.16 -16.82 8.83
C LEU A 21 -13.41 -17.97 8.15
N ASN A 22 -13.94 -18.43 7.03
CA ASN A 22 -13.30 -19.44 6.21
C ASN A 22 -11.94 -18.95 5.67
N PHE A 23 -10.98 -19.86 5.52
CA PHE A 23 -9.67 -19.54 4.96
C PHE A 23 -9.76 -18.93 3.55
N THR A 24 -10.70 -19.41 2.72
CA THR A 24 -10.97 -18.88 1.38
C THR A 24 -11.40 -17.43 1.40
N THR A 25 -12.25 -17.04 2.37
CA THR A 25 -12.68 -15.64 2.58
C THR A 25 -11.50 -14.75 2.97
N LYS A 26 -10.65 -15.22 3.89
CA LYS A 26 -9.43 -14.49 4.30
C LYS A 26 -8.45 -14.27 3.16
N LEU A 27 -8.23 -15.30 2.35
CA LEU A 27 -7.34 -15.25 1.20
C LEU A 27 -7.86 -14.27 0.13
N ALA A 28 -9.15 -14.37 -0.20
CA ALA A 28 -9.80 -13.46 -1.15
C ALA A 28 -9.83 -12.02 -0.65
N TYR A 29 -10.05 -11.82 0.66
CA TYR A 29 -9.95 -10.49 1.26
C TYR A 29 -8.52 -9.92 1.11
N GLY A 30 -7.49 -10.71 1.43
CA GLY A 30 -6.11 -10.30 1.23
C GLY A 30 -5.80 -9.88 -0.22
N ALA A 31 -6.28 -10.66 -1.20
CA ALA A 31 -6.08 -10.37 -2.61
C ALA A 31 -6.59 -8.98 -3.04
N GLY A 32 -7.64 -8.46 -2.37
CA GLY A 32 -8.18 -7.14 -2.66
C GLY A 32 -7.21 -5.98 -2.45
N ASP A 33 -6.22 -6.11 -1.55
CA ASP A 33 -5.19 -5.08 -1.32
C ASP A 33 -3.98 -5.22 -2.26
N MET A 34 -3.82 -6.37 -2.91
CA MET A 34 -2.69 -6.61 -3.81
C MET A 34 -2.68 -5.66 -5.02
N GLY A 35 -3.85 -5.43 -5.64
CA GLY A 35 -3.96 -4.52 -6.78
C GLY A 35 -3.57 -3.07 -6.45
N PRO A 36 -4.20 -2.43 -5.44
CA PRO A 36 -3.78 -1.13 -4.94
C PRO A 36 -2.29 -1.05 -4.58
N ALA A 37 -1.72 -2.09 -3.95
CA ALA A 37 -0.32 -2.13 -3.57
C ALA A 37 0.64 -2.19 -4.77
N ILE A 38 0.34 -3.03 -5.77
CA ILE A 38 1.09 -3.10 -7.04
C ILE A 38 1.17 -1.71 -7.68
N THR A 39 0.00 -1.08 -7.88
CA THR A 39 -0.06 0.21 -8.55
C THR A 39 0.63 1.32 -7.76
N ALA A 40 0.39 1.40 -6.45
CA ALA A 40 1.03 2.40 -5.60
C ALA A 40 2.56 2.27 -5.61
N ASN A 41 3.09 1.05 -5.56
CA ASN A 41 4.53 0.79 -5.57
C ASN A 41 5.17 1.24 -6.89
N ILE A 42 4.57 0.85 -8.02
CA ILE A 42 5.06 1.24 -9.36
C ILE A 42 5.01 2.77 -9.55
N LEU A 43 3.96 3.43 -9.10
CA LEU A 43 3.86 4.89 -9.20
C LEU A 43 4.94 5.61 -8.39
N VAL A 44 5.24 5.15 -7.18
CA VAL A 44 6.26 5.77 -6.32
C VAL A 44 7.65 5.66 -6.91
N PHE A 45 8.01 4.48 -7.41
CA PHE A 45 9.37 4.24 -7.92
C PHE A 45 9.60 4.77 -9.33
N PHE A 46 8.59 4.72 -10.20
CA PHE A 46 8.83 4.89 -11.64
C PHE A 46 8.12 6.08 -12.26
N LEU A 47 7.00 6.59 -11.69
CA LEU A 47 6.16 7.52 -12.44
C LEU A 47 6.83 8.87 -12.70
N LEU A 48 7.57 9.42 -11.71
CA LEU A 48 8.30 10.66 -11.92
C LEU A 48 9.40 10.49 -12.98
N TYR A 49 10.14 9.37 -12.89
CA TYR A 49 11.18 9.02 -13.86
C TYR A 49 10.60 8.81 -15.27
N PHE A 50 9.46 8.11 -15.36
CA PHE A 50 8.75 7.94 -16.63
C PHE A 50 8.37 9.28 -17.25
N PHE A 51 7.81 10.20 -16.47
CA PHE A 51 7.43 11.52 -17.00
C PHE A 51 8.64 12.31 -17.53
N THR A 52 9.78 12.25 -16.83
CA THR A 52 10.97 13.02 -17.20
C THR A 52 11.82 12.35 -18.27
N ASN A 53 12.05 11.03 -18.16
CA ASN A 53 13.01 10.32 -19.01
C ASN A 53 12.37 9.52 -20.16
N VAL A 54 11.06 9.27 -20.11
CA VAL A 54 10.35 8.53 -21.17
C VAL A 54 9.36 9.42 -21.90
N ALA A 55 8.54 10.17 -21.17
CA ALA A 55 7.54 11.08 -21.76
C ALA A 55 8.12 12.47 -22.12
N GLY A 56 9.30 12.82 -21.62
CA GLY A 56 9.99 14.06 -21.96
C GLY A 56 9.38 15.33 -21.36
N LEU A 57 8.76 15.21 -20.17
CA LEU A 57 8.27 16.39 -19.43
C LEU A 57 9.39 17.01 -18.57
N PRO A 58 9.42 18.35 -18.40
CA PRO A 58 10.24 18.99 -17.38
C PRO A 58 9.92 18.46 -15.99
N ALA A 59 10.95 18.27 -15.14
CA ALA A 59 10.79 17.65 -13.83
C ALA A 59 9.84 18.44 -12.91
N GLY A 60 9.85 19.78 -13.00
CA GLY A 60 8.93 20.65 -12.27
C GLY A 60 7.47 20.42 -12.65
N LEU A 61 7.14 20.30 -13.94
CA LEU A 61 5.78 20.01 -14.39
C LEU A 61 5.37 18.56 -14.00
N ALA A 62 6.27 17.60 -14.17
CA ALA A 62 6.04 16.23 -13.78
C ALA A 62 5.69 16.09 -12.28
N SER A 63 6.46 16.74 -11.40
CA SER A 63 6.19 16.73 -9.96
C SER A 63 4.89 17.44 -9.58
N LEU A 64 4.53 18.50 -10.31
CA LEU A 64 3.27 19.22 -10.10
C LEU A 64 2.05 18.34 -10.42
N ILE A 65 2.10 17.54 -11.52
CA ILE A 65 1.06 16.54 -11.84
C ILE A 65 0.87 15.59 -10.67
N LEU A 66 1.95 15.03 -10.12
CA LEU A 66 1.92 14.07 -9.05
C LEU A 66 1.37 14.68 -7.74
N ALA A 67 1.80 15.91 -7.42
CA ALA A 67 1.33 16.62 -6.23
C ALA A 67 -0.17 16.94 -6.32
N ILE A 68 -0.65 17.48 -7.44
CA ILE A 68 -2.07 17.79 -7.64
C ILE A 68 -2.90 16.50 -7.61
N GLY A 69 -2.42 15.43 -8.25
CA GLY A 69 -3.08 14.13 -8.20
C GLY A 69 -3.26 13.62 -6.76
N LYS A 70 -2.24 13.77 -5.91
CA LYS A 70 -2.33 13.34 -4.50
C LYS A 70 -3.16 14.28 -3.63
N ILE A 71 -3.21 15.57 -3.93
CA ILE A 71 -4.13 16.50 -3.26
C ILE A 71 -5.58 16.17 -3.61
N SER A 72 -5.87 15.78 -4.85
CA SER A 72 -7.22 15.36 -5.25
C SER A 72 -7.71 14.14 -4.46
N ASP A 73 -6.81 13.23 -4.07
CA ASP A 73 -7.10 12.09 -3.21
C ASP A 73 -7.71 12.52 -1.85
N ALA A 74 -7.11 13.53 -1.22
CA ALA A 74 -7.57 14.04 0.06
C ALA A 74 -9.00 14.63 0.01
N ILE A 75 -9.40 15.13 -1.17
CA ILE A 75 -10.75 15.66 -1.42
C ILE A 75 -11.73 14.51 -1.73
N ASN A 76 -11.28 13.53 -2.53
CA ASN A 76 -12.13 12.42 -2.97
C ASN A 76 -12.49 11.44 -1.85
N ASP A 77 -11.60 11.25 -0.85
CA ASP A 77 -11.81 10.28 0.23
C ASP A 77 -13.10 10.53 1.03
N PRO A 78 -13.35 11.73 1.59
CA PRO A 78 -14.59 11.99 2.33
C PRO A 78 -15.83 11.84 1.46
N ILE A 79 -15.77 12.28 0.20
CA ILE A 79 -16.92 12.21 -0.73
C ILE A 79 -17.26 10.74 -1.01
N THR A 80 -16.27 9.95 -1.39
CA THR A 80 -16.45 8.52 -1.68
C THR A 80 -16.89 7.75 -0.44
N GLY A 81 -16.37 8.10 0.74
CA GLY A 81 -16.78 7.52 2.01
C GLY A 81 -18.29 7.71 2.26
N ILE A 82 -18.76 8.96 2.22
CA ILE A 82 -20.18 9.29 2.41
C ILE A 82 -21.07 8.62 1.37
N LEU A 83 -20.69 8.63 0.11
CA LEU A 83 -21.47 8.03 -0.97
C LEU A 83 -21.55 6.51 -0.82
N SER A 84 -20.43 5.85 -0.51
CA SER A 84 -20.42 4.40 -0.33
C SER A 84 -21.21 3.97 0.92
N ASP A 85 -21.20 4.75 2.00
CA ASP A 85 -22.00 4.48 3.20
C ASP A 85 -23.51 4.56 2.95
N ARG A 86 -23.93 5.48 2.08
CA ARG A 86 -25.34 5.69 1.72
C ARG A 86 -25.84 4.74 0.63
N THR A 87 -24.97 4.00 0.00
CA THR A 87 -25.32 3.09 -1.10
C THR A 87 -26.16 1.92 -0.56
N ARG A 88 -27.29 1.65 -1.24
CA ARG A 88 -28.15 0.51 -0.98
C ARG A 88 -28.22 -0.35 -2.22
N SER A 89 -27.67 -1.57 -2.14
CA SER A 89 -27.64 -2.52 -3.24
C SER A 89 -27.88 -3.93 -2.72
N ARG A 90 -28.39 -4.80 -3.62
CA ARG A 90 -28.52 -6.24 -3.33
C ARG A 90 -27.18 -6.93 -3.01
N TRP A 91 -26.06 -6.37 -3.45
CA TRP A 91 -24.71 -6.89 -3.21
C TRP A 91 -24.06 -6.29 -1.94
N GLY A 92 -24.76 -5.41 -1.22
CA GLY A 92 -24.24 -4.68 -0.08
C GLY A 92 -23.93 -3.22 -0.39
N ARG A 93 -23.21 -2.55 0.54
CA ARG A 93 -22.88 -1.11 0.44
C ARG A 93 -21.57 -0.87 -0.27
N ARG A 94 -20.56 -1.74 -0.06
CA ARG A 94 -19.17 -1.56 -0.45
C ARG A 94 -18.80 -2.28 -1.75
N LEU A 95 -19.24 -3.54 -1.90
CA LEU A 95 -18.87 -4.37 -3.05
C LEU A 95 -19.24 -3.76 -4.41
N PRO A 96 -20.39 -3.06 -4.59
CA PRO A 96 -20.69 -2.44 -5.87
C PRO A 96 -19.65 -1.39 -6.31
N TRP A 97 -19.13 -0.61 -5.37
CA TRP A 97 -18.13 0.41 -5.64
C TRP A 97 -16.81 -0.21 -6.10
N ILE A 98 -16.37 -1.27 -5.42
CA ILE A 98 -15.15 -1.99 -5.76
C ILE A 98 -15.30 -2.69 -7.11
N PHE A 99 -16.44 -3.33 -7.36
CA PHE A 99 -16.72 -4.05 -8.61
C PHE A 99 -16.69 -3.12 -9.83
N TRP A 100 -17.47 -2.04 -9.79
CA TRP A 100 -17.54 -1.10 -10.91
C TRP A 100 -16.30 -0.20 -11.01
N GLY A 101 -15.63 0.05 -9.90
CA GLY A 101 -14.38 0.82 -9.85
C GLY A 101 -13.17 0.07 -10.40
N ALA A 102 -13.16 -1.27 -10.39
CA ALA A 102 -12.01 -2.08 -10.78
C ALA A 102 -11.57 -1.84 -12.25
N ILE A 103 -12.51 -1.72 -13.18
CA ILE A 103 -12.19 -1.50 -14.61
C ILE A 103 -11.63 -0.09 -14.84
N PRO A 104 -12.30 1.02 -14.42
CA PRO A 104 -11.73 2.36 -14.51
C PRO A 104 -10.35 2.46 -13.85
N PHE A 105 -10.18 1.85 -12.66
CA PHE A 105 -8.90 1.79 -11.97
C PHE A 105 -7.77 1.23 -12.84
N GLY A 106 -7.99 0.06 -13.46
CA GLY A 106 -6.99 -0.56 -14.32
C GLY A 106 -6.73 0.21 -15.61
N VAL A 107 -7.79 0.68 -16.28
CA VAL A 107 -7.68 1.44 -17.54
C VAL A 107 -6.91 2.75 -17.30
N LEU A 108 -7.29 3.52 -16.28
CA LEU A 108 -6.65 4.80 -15.97
C LEU A 108 -5.19 4.61 -15.51
N PHE A 109 -4.88 3.51 -14.78
CA PHE A 109 -3.50 3.16 -14.48
C PHE A 109 -2.68 2.89 -15.75
N SER A 110 -3.22 2.12 -16.70
CA SER A 110 -2.54 1.82 -17.97
C SER A 110 -2.31 3.08 -18.80
N LEU A 111 -3.28 4.00 -18.84
CA LEU A 111 -3.19 5.25 -19.59
C LEU A 111 -2.06 6.17 -19.11
N GLN A 112 -1.63 6.06 -17.83
CA GLN A 112 -0.49 6.83 -17.32
C GLN A 112 0.84 6.46 -17.99
N TRP A 113 0.95 5.28 -18.59
CA TRP A 113 2.17 4.75 -19.20
C TRP A 113 2.21 4.87 -20.72
N ILE A 114 1.24 5.55 -21.31
CA ILE A 114 1.20 5.86 -22.75
C ILE A 114 1.86 7.21 -22.97
N VAL A 115 2.69 7.32 -24.00
CA VAL A 115 3.32 8.58 -24.44
C VAL A 115 2.63 9.06 -25.72
N PRO A 116 1.52 9.82 -25.63
CA PRO A 116 0.84 10.35 -26.80
C PRO A 116 1.64 11.53 -27.40
N GLN A 117 1.59 11.66 -28.72
CA GLN A 117 2.16 12.80 -29.42
C GLN A 117 1.02 13.65 -30.00
N PHE A 118 0.80 14.83 -29.43
CA PHE A 118 -0.29 15.73 -29.82
C PHE A 118 0.12 16.79 -30.82
N SER A 119 1.41 17.16 -30.84
CA SER A 119 1.92 18.22 -31.72
C SER A 119 3.36 17.94 -32.13
N SER A 120 3.73 18.39 -33.31
CA SER A 120 5.12 18.42 -33.79
C SER A 120 5.95 19.53 -33.13
N ASN A 121 5.30 20.57 -32.59
CA ASN A 121 5.98 21.63 -31.83
C ASN A 121 6.20 21.18 -30.41
N GLU A 122 7.46 21.13 -29.96
CA GLU A 122 7.87 20.61 -28.66
C GLU A 122 7.20 21.36 -27.49
N ALA A 123 7.19 22.68 -27.51
CA ALA A 123 6.61 23.50 -26.47
C ALA A 123 5.08 23.26 -26.35
N THR A 124 4.38 23.20 -27.47
CA THR A 124 2.95 22.93 -27.54
C THR A 124 2.66 21.50 -27.07
N ASN A 125 3.46 20.51 -27.48
CA ASN A 125 3.31 19.12 -27.07
C ASN A 125 3.51 18.95 -25.57
N THR A 126 4.48 19.64 -24.96
CA THR A 126 4.73 19.63 -23.51
C THR A 126 3.49 20.05 -22.71
N TRP A 127 2.78 21.12 -23.13
CA TRP A 127 1.55 21.55 -22.44
C TRP A 127 0.37 20.57 -22.63
N TRP A 128 0.25 19.96 -23.82
CA TRP A 128 -0.76 18.92 -24.03
C TRP A 128 -0.48 17.67 -23.22
N LEU A 129 0.78 17.23 -23.13
CA LEU A 129 1.20 16.12 -22.26
C LEU A 129 0.92 16.43 -20.79
N PHE A 130 1.25 17.65 -20.34
CA PHE A 130 0.94 18.08 -18.98
C PHE A 130 -0.56 17.98 -18.69
N GLY A 131 -1.41 18.53 -19.56
CA GLY A 131 -2.87 18.45 -19.42
C GLY A 131 -3.39 17.02 -19.44
N TYR A 132 -2.88 16.18 -20.33
CA TYR A 132 -3.23 14.75 -20.42
C TYR A 132 -2.88 14.01 -19.14
N TYR A 133 -1.64 14.07 -18.70
CA TYR A 133 -1.22 13.34 -17.49
C TYR A 133 -1.86 13.88 -16.22
N LEU A 134 -2.09 15.20 -16.13
CA LEU A 134 -2.81 15.79 -15.01
C LEU A 134 -4.24 15.24 -14.92
N LEU A 135 -4.97 15.22 -16.04
CA LEU A 135 -6.31 14.66 -16.09
C LEU A 135 -6.33 13.18 -15.70
N ILE A 136 -5.44 12.38 -16.29
CA ILE A 136 -5.35 10.95 -16.00
C ILE A 136 -4.96 10.71 -14.53
N ALA A 137 -4.03 11.50 -13.97
CA ALA A 137 -3.64 11.37 -12.57
C ALA A 137 -4.81 11.66 -11.60
N ILE A 138 -5.59 12.71 -11.86
CA ILE A 138 -6.78 13.04 -11.06
C ILE A 138 -7.83 11.92 -11.17
N LEU A 139 -8.15 11.47 -12.37
CA LEU A 139 -9.12 10.41 -12.60
C LEU A 139 -8.67 9.07 -12.01
N PHE A 140 -7.38 8.73 -12.12
CA PHE A 140 -6.82 7.53 -11.51
C PHE A 140 -6.90 7.58 -9.99
N ASN A 141 -6.53 8.70 -9.35
CA ASN A 141 -6.64 8.82 -7.90
C ASN A 141 -8.11 8.72 -7.43
N LEU A 142 -9.06 9.29 -8.19
CA LEU A 142 -10.49 9.08 -7.94
C LEU A 142 -10.88 7.60 -8.02
N ALA A 143 -10.48 6.90 -9.10
CA ALA A 143 -10.77 5.47 -9.27
C ALA A 143 -10.08 4.61 -8.19
N TYR A 144 -8.86 4.97 -7.80
CA TYR A 144 -8.14 4.36 -6.68
C TYR A 144 -8.93 4.49 -5.37
N THR A 145 -9.41 5.69 -5.04
CA THR A 145 -10.24 5.95 -3.85
C THR A 145 -11.56 5.17 -3.91
N VAL A 146 -12.23 5.12 -5.06
CA VAL A 146 -13.47 4.37 -5.29
C VAL A 146 -13.32 2.87 -5.00
N VAL A 147 -12.15 2.30 -5.27
CA VAL A 147 -11.85 0.88 -4.99
C VAL A 147 -11.35 0.70 -3.56
N ASN A 148 -10.32 1.45 -3.17
CA ASN A 148 -9.54 1.18 -1.97
C ASN A 148 -10.27 1.58 -0.68
N LEU A 149 -11.02 2.68 -0.67
CA LEU A 149 -11.70 3.14 0.53
C LEU A 149 -12.86 2.21 0.94
N PRO A 150 -13.81 1.82 0.05
CA PRO A 150 -14.81 0.82 0.38
C PRO A 150 -14.21 -0.54 0.75
N TYR A 151 -13.10 -0.95 0.10
CA TYR A 151 -12.41 -2.18 0.43
C TYR A 151 -11.86 -2.18 1.87
N THR A 152 -11.21 -1.10 2.30
CA THR A 152 -10.70 -1.02 3.68
C THR A 152 -11.83 -1.02 4.71
N ALA A 153 -12.99 -0.51 4.35
CA ALA A 153 -14.17 -0.49 5.19
C ALA A 153 -14.96 -1.82 5.24
N LEU A 154 -14.56 -2.85 4.47
CA LEU A 154 -15.19 -4.17 4.53
C LEU A 154 -14.84 -4.95 5.80
N THR A 155 -13.68 -4.70 6.43
CA THR A 155 -13.22 -5.48 7.60
C THR A 155 -14.28 -5.59 8.72
N PRO A 156 -14.87 -4.49 9.22
CA PRO A 156 -15.90 -4.56 10.26
C PRO A 156 -17.23 -5.15 9.77
N GLU A 157 -17.47 -5.17 8.46
CA GLU A 157 -18.67 -5.76 7.87
C GLU A 157 -18.57 -7.29 7.74
N LEU A 158 -17.35 -7.83 7.65
CA LEU A 158 -17.12 -9.27 7.53
C LEU A 158 -17.14 -9.96 8.90
N THR A 159 -16.62 -9.33 9.94
CA THR A 159 -16.61 -9.91 11.30
C THR A 159 -16.60 -8.85 12.39
N GLN A 160 -17.23 -9.17 13.52
CA GLN A 160 -17.17 -8.37 14.74
C GLN A 160 -16.11 -8.90 15.73
N ASP A 161 -15.63 -10.12 15.53
CA ASP A 161 -14.61 -10.72 16.38
C ASP A 161 -13.25 -10.03 16.19
N TYR A 162 -12.63 -9.63 17.30
CA TYR A 162 -11.35 -8.92 17.32
C TYR A 162 -10.19 -9.74 16.70
N ASN A 163 -10.15 -11.05 17.00
CA ASN A 163 -9.09 -11.93 16.52
C ASN A 163 -9.24 -12.18 15.02
N GLU A 164 -10.47 -12.34 14.54
CA GLU A 164 -10.77 -12.49 13.11
C GLU A 164 -10.46 -11.21 12.31
N ARG A 165 -10.73 -10.02 12.87
CA ARG A 165 -10.29 -8.74 12.26
C ARG A 165 -8.77 -8.65 12.15
N THR A 166 -8.06 -9.07 13.19
CA THR A 166 -6.60 -9.13 13.17
C THR A 166 -6.09 -10.11 12.12
N SER A 167 -6.72 -11.27 12.01
CA SER A 167 -6.43 -12.26 10.97
C SER A 167 -6.65 -11.69 9.57
N LEU A 168 -7.79 -11.06 9.29
CA LEU A 168 -8.07 -10.41 8.00
C LEU A 168 -7.01 -9.36 7.63
N ASN A 169 -6.64 -8.50 8.58
CA ASN A 169 -5.61 -7.49 8.35
C ASN A 169 -4.23 -8.13 8.09
N SER A 170 -3.92 -9.25 8.73
CA SER A 170 -2.66 -9.98 8.48
C SER A 170 -2.61 -10.50 7.04
N PHE A 171 -3.69 -11.09 6.54
CA PHE A 171 -3.79 -11.49 5.13
C PHE A 171 -3.68 -10.29 4.19
N ARG A 172 -4.38 -9.20 4.49
CA ARG A 172 -4.33 -7.95 3.74
C ARG A 172 -2.90 -7.44 3.59
N PHE A 173 -2.17 -7.27 4.69
CA PHE A 173 -0.79 -6.77 4.67
C PHE A 173 0.17 -7.74 3.99
N SER A 174 -0.04 -9.06 4.11
CA SER A 174 0.77 -10.05 3.41
C SER A 174 0.61 -9.94 1.89
N PHE A 175 -0.60 -9.78 1.40
CA PHE A 175 -0.88 -9.58 -0.03
C PHE A 175 -0.41 -8.22 -0.54
N SER A 176 -0.55 -7.18 0.27
CA SER A 176 -0.07 -5.83 -0.04
C SER A 176 1.45 -5.82 -0.26
N LEU A 177 2.19 -6.40 0.68
CA LEU A 177 3.64 -6.48 0.60
C LEU A 177 4.10 -7.43 -0.50
N GLY A 178 3.44 -8.59 -0.63
CA GLY A 178 3.66 -9.53 -1.73
C GLY A 178 3.44 -8.89 -3.09
N GLY A 179 2.37 -8.11 -3.25
CA GLY A 179 2.07 -7.35 -4.46
C GLY A 179 3.14 -6.30 -4.79
N SER A 180 3.62 -5.59 -3.78
CA SER A 180 4.70 -4.60 -3.93
C SER A 180 6.01 -5.25 -4.44
N ILE A 181 6.41 -6.37 -3.85
CA ILE A 181 7.60 -7.12 -4.29
C ILE A 181 7.37 -7.71 -5.69
N LEU A 182 6.19 -8.27 -5.94
CA LEU A 182 5.83 -8.84 -7.25
C LEU A 182 5.93 -7.80 -8.37
N SER A 183 5.50 -6.56 -8.11
CA SER A 183 5.58 -5.48 -9.08
C SER A 183 7.03 -5.14 -9.48
N LEU A 184 7.97 -5.17 -8.54
CA LEU A 184 9.38 -4.96 -8.82
C LEU A 184 10.01 -6.15 -9.56
N ILE A 185 9.61 -7.38 -9.23
CA ILE A 185 10.04 -8.59 -9.97
C ILE A 185 9.57 -8.50 -11.44
N LEU A 186 8.33 -8.09 -11.67
CA LEU A 186 7.82 -7.87 -13.02
C LEU A 186 8.60 -6.79 -13.74
N ALA A 187 8.85 -5.65 -13.10
CA ALA A 187 9.65 -4.58 -13.67
C ALA A 187 11.05 -5.09 -14.06
N GLN A 188 11.71 -5.85 -13.17
CA GLN A 188 13.01 -6.47 -13.44
C GLN A 188 13.01 -7.31 -14.71
N VAL A 189 12.02 -8.20 -14.84
CA VAL A 189 11.93 -9.13 -15.98
C VAL A 189 11.62 -8.37 -17.27
N ILE A 190 10.74 -7.36 -17.22
CA ILE A 190 10.39 -6.51 -18.37
C ILE A 190 11.60 -5.70 -18.85
N PHE A 191 12.37 -5.12 -17.93
CA PHE A 191 13.54 -4.31 -18.27
C PHE A 191 14.68 -5.15 -18.87
N ILE A 192 14.81 -6.40 -18.44
CA ILE A 192 15.72 -7.36 -19.09
C ILE A 192 15.21 -7.77 -20.48
N ALA A 193 13.88 -7.87 -20.65
CA ALA A 193 13.28 -8.29 -21.92
C ALA A 193 13.38 -7.21 -23.01
N TYR A 194 13.35 -5.94 -22.66
CA TYR A 194 13.35 -4.80 -23.60
C TYR A 194 14.41 -3.74 -23.23
N PRO A 195 15.72 -4.08 -23.22
CA PRO A 195 16.77 -3.21 -22.67
C PRO A 195 16.91 -1.89 -23.42
N ASP A 196 16.59 -1.86 -24.71
CA ASP A 196 16.81 -0.72 -25.61
C ASP A 196 15.56 0.08 -25.92
N ASP A 197 14.37 -0.30 -25.38
CA ASP A 197 13.09 0.36 -25.68
C ASP A 197 12.37 0.76 -24.39
N LEU A 198 12.73 1.93 -23.87
CA LEU A 198 12.13 2.49 -22.65
C LEU A 198 10.61 2.66 -22.74
N ILE A 199 10.09 3.08 -23.92
CA ILE A 199 8.66 3.28 -24.10
C ILE A 199 7.92 1.94 -23.95
N LYS A 200 8.42 0.89 -24.61
CA LYS A 200 7.86 -0.47 -24.54
C LYS A 200 7.97 -1.06 -23.14
N GLN A 201 9.10 -0.85 -22.44
CA GLN A 201 9.29 -1.27 -21.05
C GLN A 201 8.15 -0.80 -20.15
N TYR A 202 7.93 0.51 -20.11
CA TYR A 202 6.94 1.11 -19.20
C TYR A 202 5.50 0.85 -19.66
N LEU A 203 5.23 0.80 -20.96
CA LEU A 203 3.90 0.41 -21.47
C LEU A 203 3.54 -1.02 -21.06
N VAL A 204 4.44 -1.98 -21.26
CA VAL A 204 4.23 -3.39 -20.89
C VAL A 204 4.09 -3.52 -19.37
N LEU A 205 4.92 -2.81 -18.60
CA LEU A 205 4.83 -2.76 -17.14
C LEU A 205 3.45 -2.25 -16.68
N GLY A 206 3.00 -1.14 -17.25
CA GLY A 206 1.69 -0.56 -16.94
C GLY A 206 0.54 -1.51 -17.24
N LEU A 207 0.55 -2.15 -18.43
CA LEU A 207 -0.50 -3.08 -18.85
C LEU A 207 -0.53 -4.35 -17.97
N LEU A 208 0.62 -4.97 -17.71
CA LEU A 208 0.69 -6.19 -16.90
C LEU A 208 0.30 -5.93 -15.44
N CYS A 209 0.82 -4.85 -14.84
CA CYS A 209 0.45 -4.48 -13.48
C CYS A 209 -1.03 -4.10 -13.35
N SER A 210 -1.59 -3.42 -14.35
CA SER A 210 -3.02 -3.13 -14.43
C SER A 210 -3.87 -4.40 -14.46
N LEU A 211 -3.53 -5.33 -15.35
CA LEU A 211 -4.27 -6.58 -15.49
C LEU A 211 -4.23 -7.43 -14.21
N LEU A 212 -3.04 -7.57 -13.60
CA LEU A 212 -2.90 -8.27 -12.31
C LEU A 212 -3.73 -7.61 -11.20
N SER A 213 -3.70 -6.28 -11.15
CA SER A 213 -4.44 -5.52 -10.14
C SER A 213 -5.95 -5.70 -10.28
N VAL A 214 -6.46 -5.60 -11.50
CA VAL A 214 -7.89 -5.79 -11.79
C VAL A 214 -8.33 -7.22 -11.48
N LEU A 215 -7.53 -8.21 -11.83
CA LEU A 215 -7.81 -9.63 -11.51
C LEU A 215 -7.85 -9.87 -10.00
N ALA A 216 -6.91 -9.29 -9.25
CA ALA A 216 -6.86 -9.41 -7.79
C ALA A 216 -8.08 -8.75 -7.11
N ILE A 217 -8.50 -7.58 -7.61
CA ILE A 217 -9.71 -6.90 -7.13
C ILE A 217 -10.96 -7.74 -7.44
N PHE A 218 -11.09 -8.28 -8.65
CA PHE A 218 -12.22 -9.16 -8.99
C PHE A 218 -12.21 -10.46 -8.18
N TRP A 219 -11.03 -11.02 -7.90
CA TRP A 219 -10.93 -12.16 -6.99
C TRP A 219 -11.56 -11.85 -5.63
N CYS A 220 -11.21 -10.72 -5.03
CA CYS A 220 -11.81 -10.29 -3.78
C CYS A 220 -13.34 -10.16 -3.88
N VAL A 221 -13.82 -9.38 -4.83
CA VAL A 221 -15.24 -8.98 -4.93
C VAL A 221 -16.16 -10.16 -5.29
N LEU A 222 -15.71 -11.11 -6.10
CA LEU A 222 -16.53 -12.25 -6.55
C LEU A 222 -16.58 -13.38 -5.52
N VAL A 223 -15.60 -13.48 -4.61
CA VAL A 223 -15.60 -14.48 -3.54
C VAL A 223 -16.32 -13.98 -2.30
N ILE A 224 -16.07 -12.72 -1.90
CA ILE A 224 -16.58 -12.14 -0.65
C ILE A 224 -18.07 -11.80 -0.77
N GLN A 225 -18.75 -11.84 0.38
CA GLN A 225 -20.13 -11.44 0.55
C GLN A 225 -20.24 -10.52 1.78
N GLU A 226 -20.90 -9.39 1.65
CA GLU A 226 -21.22 -8.52 2.78
C GLU A 226 -22.31 -9.12 3.66
N ARG A 227 -22.33 -8.77 4.92
CA ARG A 227 -23.34 -9.23 5.91
C ARG A 227 -24.74 -8.80 5.48
N GLY A 228 -25.66 -9.76 5.40
CA GLY A 228 -27.04 -9.52 4.96
C GLY A 228 -27.25 -9.24 3.47
N ALA A 229 -26.20 -9.29 2.64
CA ALA A 229 -26.27 -9.03 1.22
C ALA A 229 -26.29 -10.33 0.39
N GLN A 230 -26.70 -10.22 -0.88
CA GLN A 230 -26.61 -11.33 -1.82
C GLN A 230 -25.21 -11.41 -2.45
N PRO A 231 -24.67 -12.61 -2.73
CA PRO A 231 -23.42 -12.76 -3.45
C PRO A 231 -23.56 -12.21 -4.87
N ILE A 232 -22.49 -11.61 -5.41
CA ILE A 232 -22.47 -11.10 -6.80
C ILE A 232 -22.65 -12.25 -7.80
N LEU A 233 -21.98 -13.38 -7.55
CA LEU A 233 -22.11 -14.60 -8.37
C LEU A 233 -22.94 -15.66 -7.63
N GLY A 234 -23.95 -16.20 -8.30
CA GLY A 234 -24.69 -17.35 -7.78
C GLY A 234 -23.82 -18.61 -7.68
N SER A 235 -24.22 -19.56 -6.81
CA SER A 235 -23.43 -20.76 -6.49
C SER A 235 -23.02 -21.59 -7.71
N GLN A 236 -23.89 -21.74 -8.69
CA GLN A 236 -23.60 -22.46 -9.94
C GLN A 236 -22.53 -21.76 -10.78
N LEU A 237 -22.64 -20.43 -10.93
CA LEU A 237 -21.66 -19.60 -11.66
C LEU A 237 -20.30 -19.58 -10.95
N LYS A 238 -20.27 -19.56 -9.62
CA LYS A 238 -19.03 -19.69 -8.84
C LYS A 238 -18.33 -21.01 -9.11
N LYS A 239 -19.09 -22.14 -9.14
CA LYS A 239 -18.52 -23.48 -9.43
C LYS A 239 -17.99 -23.57 -10.85
N VAL A 240 -18.79 -23.19 -11.85
CA VAL A 240 -18.37 -23.24 -13.26
C VAL A 240 -17.18 -22.30 -13.50
N GLY A 241 -17.27 -21.06 -13.03
CA GLY A 241 -16.18 -20.08 -13.14
C GLY A 241 -14.91 -20.55 -12.43
N GLY A 242 -15.03 -21.14 -11.24
CA GLY A 242 -13.91 -21.68 -10.48
C GLY A 242 -13.19 -22.83 -11.21
N ILE A 243 -13.94 -23.76 -11.82
CA ILE A 243 -13.37 -24.84 -12.64
C ILE A 243 -12.64 -24.27 -13.85
N LEU A 244 -13.28 -23.36 -14.60
CA LEU A 244 -12.69 -22.76 -15.79
C LEU A 244 -11.41 -22.00 -15.48
N LEU A 245 -11.44 -21.13 -14.45
CA LEU A 245 -10.26 -20.39 -14.01
C LEU A 245 -9.16 -21.34 -13.50
N GLY A 246 -9.51 -22.38 -12.75
CA GLY A 246 -8.55 -23.39 -12.30
C GLY A 246 -7.85 -24.09 -13.46
N ILE A 247 -8.58 -24.50 -14.48
CA ILE A 247 -8.03 -25.15 -15.69
C ILE A 247 -7.13 -24.16 -16.45
N ILE A 248 -7.60 -22.93 -16.71
CA ILE A 248 -6.83 -21.90 -17.41
C ILE A 248 -5.54 -21.60 -16.65
N GLY A 249 -5.62 -21.47 -15.33
CA GLY A 249 -4.46 -21.16 -14.49
C GLY A 249 -3.43 -22.30 -14.51
N VAL A 250 -3.85 -23.54 -14.35
CA VAL A 250 -2.94 -24.72 -14.41
C VAL A 250 -2.29 -24.84 -15.78
N LEU A 251 -3.05 -24.65 -16.86
CA LEU A 251 -2.49 -24.66 -18.21
C LEU A 251 -1.47 -23.54 -18.43
N SER A 252 -1.75 -22.34 -17.89
CA SER A 252 -0.83 -21.20 -17.95
C SER A 252 0.47 -21.47 -17.19
N ILE A 253 0.39 -22.06 -15.98
CA ILE A 253 1.57 -22.50 -15.21
C ILE A 253 2.36 -23.54 -16.01
N GLY A 254 1.70 -24.57 -16.53
CA GLY A 254 2.33 -25.61 -17.34
C GLY A 254 3.05 -25.05 -18.56
N TYR A 255 2.41 -24.14 -19.29
CA TYR A 255 3.01 -23.44 -20.42
C TYR A 255 4.26 -22.65 -20.01
N GLY A 256 4.18 -21.87 -18.92
CA GLY A 256 5.31 -21.10 -18.43
C GLY A 256 6.50 -21.97 -17.98
N ILE A 257 6.23 -23.09 -17.31
CA ILE A 257 7.26 -24.05 -16.89
C ILE A 257 7.95 -24.69 -18.12
N ILE A 258 7.18 -25.14 -19.11
CA ILE A 258 7.73 -25.73 -20.35
C ILE A 258 8.63 -24.71 -21.05
N ARG A 259 8.22 -23.44 -21.11
CA ARG A 259 9.00 -22.36 -21.71
C ARG A 259 10.30 -22.09 -20.93
N ILE A 260 10.28 -22.10 -19.59
CA ILE A 260 11.49 -21.95 -18.78
C ILE A 260 12.45 -23.11 -19.00
N ILE A 261 11.93 -24.34 -19.04
CA ILE A 261 12.76 -25.52 -19.33
C ILE A 261 13.40 -25.40 -20.72
N SER A 262 12.62 -24.99 -21.73
CA SER A 262 13.13 -24.75 -23.08
C SER A 262 14.23 -23.68 -23.10
N PHE A 263 14.02 -22.57 -22.39
CA PHE A 263 15.02 -21.50 -22.25
C PHE A 263 16.34 -21.98 -21.62
N ILE A 264 16.25 -22.79 -20.57
CA ILE A 264 17.43 -23.37 -19.89
C ILE A 264 18.12 -24.40 -20.78
N THR A 265 17.36 -25.26 -21.46
CA THR A 265 17.94 -26.33 -22.31
C THR A 265 18.59 -25.81 -23.58
N GLN A 266 18.19 -24.64 -24.07
CA GLN A 266 18.84 -23.93 -25.18
C GLN A 266 20.14 -23.21 -24.75
N GLN A 267 20.74 -23.59 -23.63
CA GLN A 267 21.98 -23.02 -23.09
C GLN A 267 21.92 -21.51 -22.88
N LEU A 268 20.79 -21.01 -22.40
CA LEU A 268 20.55 -19.58 -22.16
C LEU A 268 20.60 -18.69 -23.43
N GLY A 269 20.50 -19.29 -24.62
CA GLY A 269 20.42 -18.55 -25.90
C GLY A 269 19.02 -17.98 -26.21
N GLY A 270 18.06 -18.13 -25.29
CA GLY A 270 16.72 -17.57 -25.40
C GLY A 270 16.69 -16.05 -25.19
N THR A 271 15.71 -15.38 -25.76
CA THR A 271 15.51 -13.93 -25.63
C THR A 271 14.94 -13.55 -24.27
N GLY A 272 15.20 -12.32 -23.79
CA GLY A 272 14.56 -11.79 -22.59
C GLY A 272 13.02 -11.79 -22.67
N GLU A 273 12.45 -11.65 -23.89
CA GLU A 273 11.01 -11.77 -24.12
C GLU A 273 10.45 -13.17 -23.81
N GLU A 274 11.20 -14.23 -24.11
CA GLU A 274 10.79 -15.61 -23.75
C GLU A 274 10.77 -15.81 -22.24
N LEU A 275 11.73 -15.25 -21.53
CA LEU A 275 11.77 -15.26 -20.08
C LEU A 275 10.57 -14.49 -19.50
N LEU A 276 10.27 -13.31 -20.04
CA LEU A 276 9.12 -12.49 -19.64
C LEU A 276 7.80 -13.26 -19.83
N ILE A 277 7.57 -13.83 -21.01
CA ILE A 277 6.36 -14.61 -21.30
C ILE A 277 6.23 -15.79 -20.32
N SER A 278 7.33 -16.48 -20.04
CA SER A 278 7.34 -17.64 -19.15
C SER A 278 7.00 -17.26 -17.70
N ILE A 279 7.65 -16.26 -17.15
CA ILE A 279 7.42 -15.79 -15.79
C ILE A 279 6.01 -15.20 -15.65
N THR A 280 5.58 -14.41 -16.63
CA THR A 280 4.23 -13.83 -16.65
C THR A 280 3.18 -14.92 -16.68
N ALA A 281 3.33 -15.95 -17.51
CA ALA A 281 2.41 -17.08 -17.58
C ALA A 281 2.31 -17.83 -16.24
N ILE A 282 3.42 -18.02 -15.53
CA ILE A 282 3.41 -18.66 -14.20
C ILE A 282 2.70 -17.77 -13.18
N LEU A 283 3.03 -16.49 -13.12
CA LEU A 283 2.45 -15.58 -12.13
C LEU A 283 0.94 -15.40 -12.31
N PHE A 284 0.50 -15.17 -13.55
CA PHE A 284 -0.93 -15.11 -13.87
C PHE A 284 -1.61 -16.46 -13.63
N GLY A 285 -0.95 -17.54 -13.98
CA GLY A 285 -1.46 -18.90 -13.74
C GLY A 285 -1.68 -19.18 -12.26
N LEU A 286 -0.73 -18.81 -11.40
CA LEU A 286 -0.85 -18.93 -9.94
C LEU A 286 -2.00 -18.08 -9.40
N LEU A 287 -2.10 -16.83 -9.83
CA LEU A 287 -3.19 -15.92 -9.42
C LEU A 287 -4.55 -16.48 -9.83
N ILE A 288 -4.72 -16.85 -11.11
CA ILE A 288 -5.96 -17.36 -11.66
C ILE A 288 -6.34 -18.72 -11.05
N THR A 289 -5.36 -19.61 -10.80
CA THR A 289 -5.60 -20.89 -10.12
C THR A 289 -6.10 -20.66 -8.69
N SER A 290 -5.42 -19.79 -7.93
CA SER A 290 -5.82 -19.45 -6.57
C SER A 290 -7.21 -18.84 -6.52
N PHE A 291 -7.52 -17.95 -7.45
CA PHE A 291 -8.85 -17.38 -7.62
C PHE A 291 -9.89 -18.47 -7.94
N GLY A 292 -9.61 -19.35 -8.90
CA GLY A 292 -10.50 -20.46 -9.27
C GLY A 292 -10.78 -21.39 -8.09
N LEU A 293 -9.75 -21.80 -7.36
CA LEU A 293 -9.89 -22.65 -6.17
C LEU A 293 -10.73 -21.98 -5.08
N THR A 294 -10.49 -20.70 -4.80
CA THR A 294 -11.28 -20.00 -3.79
C THR A 294 -12.74 -19.84 -4.19
N LEU A 295 -13.04 -19.64 -5.48
CA LEU A 295 -14.43 -19.66 -5.98
C LEU A 295 -15.10 -21.03 -5.83
N LEU A 296 -14.37 -22.12 -6.07
CA LEU A 296 -14.88 -23.48 -5.94
C LEU A 296 -15.22 -23.83 -4.49
N PHE A 297 -14.34 -23.45 -3.57
CA PHE A 297 -14.44 -23.79 -2.15
C PHE A 297 -15.04 -22.66 -1.30
N ALA A 298 -15.51 -21.57 -1.91
CA ALA A 298 -16.21 -20.49 -1.21
C ALA A 298 -17.58 -20.97 -0.75
N ASN A 299 -17.67 -21.41 0.50
CA ASN A 299 -18.93 -21.70 1.14
C ASN A 299 -19.58 -20.41 1.64
N PRO A 300 -20.92 -20.30 1.60
CA PRO A 300 -21.62 -19.19 2.25
C PRO A 300 -21.22 -19.10 3.72
N GLU A 301 -20.90 -17.92 4.20
CA GLU A 301 -20.68 -17.70 5.64
C GLU A 301 -22.06 -17.63 6.32
N PRO A 302 -22.44 -18.63 7.16
CA PRO A 302 -23.81 -18.71 7.69
C PRO A 302 -24.21 -17.49 8.50
N HIS A 303 -23.25 -16.90 9.23
CA HIS A 303 -23.48 -15.71 10.06
C HIS A 303 -23.65 -14.42 9.21
N LEU A 304 -23.21 -14.40 7.95
CA LEU A 304 -23.43 -13.28 7.03
C LEU A 304 -24.82 -13.35 6.36
N SER A 305 -25.36 -14.56 6.17
CA SER A 305 -26.66 -14.77 5.50
C SER A 305 -27.86 -14.60 6.43
N ASN A 306 -27.72 -14.91 7.72
CA ASN A 306 -28.84 -14.97 8.68
C ASN A 306 -29.12 -13.65 9.43
N SER A 307 -28.38 -12.59 9.18
CA SER A 307 -28.47 -11.34 9.94
C SER A 307 -29.60 -10.39 9.48
N SER A 308 -30.49 -10.82 8.58
CA SER A 308 -31.62 -10.01 8.11
C SER A 308 -32.68 -9.70 9.18
N THR A 309 -32.67 -10.41 10.33
CA THR A 309 -33.65 -10.22 11.42
C THR A 309 -33.14 -9.37 12.58
N VAL A 310 -31.85 -9.02 12.62
CA VAL A 310 -31.28 -8.23 13.73
C VAL A 310 -31.05 -6.76 13.35
N ALA A 311 -31.18 -6.41 12.09
CA ALA A 311 -30.94 -5.04 11.60
C ALA A 311 -32.02 -4.00 11.98
N GLU A 312 -33.16 -4.43 12.51
CA GLU A 312 -34.26 -3.52 12.90
C GLU A 312 -34.28 -3.14 14.39
N SER A 313 -33.51 -3.82 15.26
CA SER A 313 -33.62 -3.62 16.71
C SER A 313 -32.44 -2.96 17.41
N SER A 314 -31.40 -2.61 16.70
CA SER A 314 -30.30 -1.79 17.24
C SER A 314 -30.09 -0.55 16.36
N GLN A 315 -31.03 0.39 16.43
CA GLN A 315 -30.67 1.79 16.33
C GLN A 315 -29.90 2.15 17.61
N GLU A 316 -28.67 1.63 17.76
CA GLU A 316 -27.68 2.36 18.53
C GLU A 316 -27.60 3.73 17.87
N GLU A 317 -28.03 4.76 18.58
CA GLU A 317 -27.81 6.14 18.22
C GLU A 317 -26.34 6.28 17.89
N THR A 318 -26.03 6.34 16.59
CA THR A 318 -24.67 6.67 16.15
C THR A 318 -24.36 8.00 16.81
N PRO A 319 -23.32 8.07 17.68
CA PRO A 319 -22.98 9.33 18.32
C PRO A 319 -22.83 10.39 17.23
N PRO A 320 -23.32 11.62 17.46
CA PRO A 320 -23.36 12.66 16.44
C PRO A 320 -22.00 12.75 15.78
N SER A 321 -21.96 12.62 14.46
CA SER A 321 -20.73 12.65 13.69
C SER A 321 -20.06 14.00 13.93
N LEU A 322 -18.92 13.99 14.65
CA LEU A 322 -18.15 15.19 14.93
C LEU A 322 -17.80 15.88 13.61
N SER A 323 -17.99 17.18 13.54
CA SER A 323 -17.60 17.97 12.37
C SER A 323 -16.09 17.84 12.14
N PHE A 324 -15.64 18.01 10.91
CA PHE A 324 -14.20 17.94 10.58
C PHE A 324 -13.37 18.93 11.44
N VAL A 325 -13.92 20.11 11.73
CA VAL A 325 -13.27 21.12 12.59
C VAL A 325 -13.11 20.61 14.03
N GLU A 326 -14.11 19.91 14.56
CA GLU A 326 -14.02 19.31 15.90
C GLU A 326 -13.00 18.19 15.95
N GLN A 327 -12.95 17.33 14.91
CA GLN A 327 -11.92 16.31 14.78
C GLN A 327 -10.52 16.92 14.73
N LEU A 328 -10.31 18.02 13.99
CA LEU A 328 -9.06 18.77 13.99
C LEU A 328 -8.70 19.28 15.39
N LYS A 329 -9.64 19.85 16.14
CA LYS A 329 -9.39 20.32 17.51
C LYS A 329 -8.94 19.17 18.43
N ILE A 330 -9.54 17.99 18.30
CA ILE A 330 -9.17 16.79 19.06
C ILE A 330 -7.72 16.40 18.74
N VAL A 331 -7.39 16.31 17.46
CA VAL A 331 -6.07 15.88 16.99
C VAL A 331 -4.99 16.88 17.39
N PHE A 332 -5.18 18.17 17.11
CA PHE A 332 -4.20 19.22 17.45
C PHE A 332 -4.13 19.52 18.95
N GLY A 333 -5.18 19.19 19.72
CA GLY A 333 -5.18 19.26 21.18
C GLY A 333 -4.43 18.10 21.87
N ASN A 334 -4.20 16.98 21.17
CA ASN A 334 -3.53 15.81 21.72
C ASN A 334 -2.01 15.85 21.46
N LYS A 335 -1.25 16.43 22.39
CA LYS A 335 0.21 16.54 22.26
C LYS A 335 0.93 15.22 21.97
N PRO A 336 0.66 14.07 22.67
CA PRO A 336 1.28 12.79 22.33
C PRO A 336 1.01 12.35 20.89
N PHE A 337 -0.18 12.60 20.36
CA PHE A 337 -0.50 12.30 18.97
C PHE A 337 0.30 13.17 18.00
N LEU A 338 0.48 14.46 18.30
CA LEU A 338 1.30 15.35 17.47
C LEU A 338 2.74 14.86 17.38
N PHE A 339 3.31 14.33 18.45
CA PHE A 339 4.64 13.70 18.39
C PHE A 339 4.64 12.48 17.47
N VAL A 340 3.68 11.55 17.63
CA VAL A 340 3.62 10.31 16.80
C VAL A 340 3.46 10.66 15.33
N ILE A 341 2.54 11.58 14.98
CA ILE A 341 2.30 11.94 13.59
C ILE A 341 3.49 12.67 12.97
N SER A 342 4.18 13.53 13.74
CA SER A 342 5.38 14.22 13.25
C SER A 342 6.55 13.26 13.08
N ILE A 343 6.77 12.31 14.00
CA ILE A 343 7.74 11.22 13.84
C ILE A 343 7.44 10.40 12.59
N TYR A 344 6.16 10.06 12.39
CA TYR A 344 5.73 9.32 11.22
C TYR A 344 5.98 10.10 9.93
N LEU A 345 5.59 11.39 9.89
CA LEU A 345 5.80 12.23 8.71
C LEU A 345 7.28 12.35 8.33
N CYS A 346 8.17 12.55 9.31
CA CYS A 346 9.60 12.61 9.07
C CYS A 346 10.13 11.30 8.48
N SER A 347 9.76 10.17 9.07
CA SER A 347 10.17 8.84 8.58
C SER A 347 9.58 8.53 7.21
N TRP A 348 8.29 8.84 7.01
CA TRP A 348 7.59 8.59 5.76
C TRP A 348 8.09 9.47 4.63
N LEU A 349 8.38 10.74 4.92
CA LEU A 349 9.00 11.67 3.96
C LEU A 349 10.36 11.12 3.50
N ALA A 350 11.19 10.64 4.43
CA ALA A 350 12.47 10.04 4.10
C ALA A 350 12.32 8.79 3.20
N VAL A 351 11.34 7.90 3.50
CA VAL A 351 11.03 6.73 2.65
C VAL A 351 10.68 7.17 1.24
N GLN A 352 9.78 8.13 1.11
CA GLN A 352 9.26 8.55 -0.20
C GLN A 352 10.31 9.32 -1.01
N LEU A 353 11.11 10.19 -0.38
CA LEU A 353 12.23 10.87 -1.03
C LEU A 353 13.23 9.84 -1.58
N THR A 354 13.65 8.89 -0.74
CA THR A 354 14.61 7.85 -1.15
C THR A 354 14.03 6.99 -2.27
N ALA A 355 12.79 6.52 -2.16
CA ALA A 355 12.16 5.68 -3.18
C ALA A 355 12.05 6.39 -4.53
N THR A 356 11.64 7.68 -4.53
CA THR A 356 11.44 8.45 -5.76
C THR A 356 12.75 8.80 -6.46
N ILE A 357 13.81 9.16 -5.69
CA ILE A 357 15.08 9.58 -6.28
C ILE A 357 15.99 8.41 -6.63
N LEU A 358 15.76 7.21 -6.09
CA LEU A 358 16.64 6.07 -6.20
C LEU A 358 16.93 5.68 -7.67
N ILE A 359 15.92 5.74 -8.55
CA ILE A 359 16.11 5.41 -9.96
C ILE A 359 17.03 6.43 -10.66
N TYR A 360 16.89 7.71 -10.35
CA TYR A 360 17.80 8.76 -10.88
C TYR A 360 19.22 8.56 -10.36
N PHE A 361 19.37 8.18 -9.09
CA PHE A 361 20.69 7.89 -8.52
C PHE A 361 21.35 6.70 -9.22
N VAL A 362 20.64 5.59 -9.43
CA VAL A 362 21.19 4.41 -10.08
C VAL A 362 21.49 4.66 -11.56
N VAL A 363 20.59 5.31 -12.29
CA VAL A 363 20.73 5.50 -13.73
C VAL A 363 21.61 6.70 -14.06
N SER A 364 21.32 7.88 -13.49
CA SER A 364 22.00 9.11 -13.88
C SER A 364 23.34 9.33 -13.16
N TRP A 365 23.47 8.95 -11.85
CA TRP A 365 24.71 9.11 -11.10
C TRP A 365 25.63 7.89 -11.21
N MET A 366 25.10 6.68 -11.00
CA MET A 366 25.91 5.45 -11.04
C MET A 366 26.16 4.96 -12.47
N GLY A 367 25.40 5.44 -13.47
CA GLY A 367 25.53 5.05 -14.89
C GLY A 367 25.08 3.60 -15.15
N LEU A 368 24.14 3.08 -14.35
CA LEU A 368 23.68 1.69 -14.44
C LEU A 368 22.29 1.62 -15.11
N SER A 369 21.88 0.42 -15.53
CA SER A 369 20.59 0.21 -16.17
C SER A 369 19.40 0.24 -15.20
N ASP A 370 18.20 0.47 -15.72
CA ASP A 370 16.93 0.39 -14.98
C ASP A 370 16.72 -0.99 -14.34
N ALA A 371 17.26 -2.06 -14.96
CA ALA A 371 17.24 -3.40 -14.40
C ALA A 371 18.07 -3.50 -13.09
N VAL A 372 19.18 -2.81 -12.99
CA VAL A 372 19.98 -2.74 -11.74
C VAL A 372 19.23 -1.97 -10.66
N PHE A 373 18.53 -0.88 -11.04
CA PHE A 373 17.67 -0.17 -10.09
C PHE A 373 16.63 -1.09 -9.45
N THR A 374 15.93 -1.93 -10.25
CA THR A 374 14.92 -2.83 -9.71
C THR A 374 15.49 -3.86 -8.74
N THR A 375 16.71 -4.36 -8.97
CA THR A 375 17.39 -5.27 -8.01
C THR A 375 17.81 -4.56 -6.73
N VAL A 376 18.23 -3.29 -6.80
CA VAL A 376 18.53 -2.47 -5.61
C VAL A 376 17.25 -2.20 -4.81
N ALA A 377 16.15 -1.84 -5.47
CA ALA A 377 14.85 -1.63 -4.83
C ALA A 377 14.34 -2.92 -4.17
N LEU A 378 14.49 -4.08 -4.83
CA LEU A 378 14.18 -5.39 -4.26
C LEU A 378 15.05 -5.72 -3.05
N ALA A 379 16.33 -5.36 -3.06
CA ALA A 379 17.21 -5.55 -1.90
C ALA A 379 16.73 -4.73 -0.70
N VAL A 380 16.34 -3.46 -0.91
CA VAL A 380 15.79 -2.62 0.16
C VAL A 380 14.46 -3.20 0.69
N GLN A 381 13.49 -3.48 -0.19
CA GLN A 381 12.17 -3.94 0.23
C GLN A 381 12.18 -5.36 0.78
N GLY A 382 12.97 -6.26 0.19
CA GLY A 382 13.14 -7.62 0.68
C GLY A 382 13.77 -7.65 2.07
N THR A 383 14.81 -6.85 2.29
CA THR A 383 15.41 -6.68 3.62
C THR A 383 14.41 -6.08 4.60
N ALA A 384 13.67 -5.05 4.18
CA ALA A 384 12.66 -4.43 5.05
C ALA A 384 11.59 -5.43 5.48
N LEU A 385 11.12 -6.30 4.57
CA LEU A 385 10.16 -7.37 4.89
C LEU A 385 10.67 -8.30 5.98
N VAL A 386 11.89 -8.83 5.82
CA VAL A 386 12.50 -9.74 6.79
C VAL A 386 12.70 -9.04 8.14
N MET A 387 13.19 -7.81 8.10
CA MET A 387 13.50 -7.03 9.31
C MET A 387 12.27 -6.58 10.09
N LEU A 388 11.07 -6.55 9.51
CA LEU A 388 9.82 -6.30 10.27
C LEU A 388 9.66 -7.30 11.43
N PHE A 389 9.90 -8.58 11.17
CA PHE A 389 9.79 -9.62 12.20
C PHE A 389 10.88 -9.49 13.26
N PHE A 390 12.11 -9.19 12.84
CA PHE A 390 13.22 -8.94 13.75
C PHE A 390 12.94 -7.75 14.69
N TRP A 391 12.56 -6.60 14.13
CA TRP A 391 12.29 -5.39 14.91
C TRP A 391 11.06 -5.53 15.81
N LYS A 392 10.05 -6.32 15.42
CA LYS A 392 8.94 -6.67 16.30
C LYS A 392 9.46 -7.34 17.57
N ALA A 393 10.28 -8.39 17.43
CA ALA A 393 10.83 -9.12 18.57
C ALA A 393 11.74 -8.24 19.46
N VAL A 394 12.53 -7.35 18.84
CA VAL A 394 13.37 -6.38 19.57
C VAL A 394 12.53 -5.35 20.31
N SER A 395 11.43 -4.86 19.69
CA SER A 395 10.56 -3.84 20.31
C SER A 395 9.81 -4.36 21.54
N GLU A 396 9.49 -5.65 21.58
CA GLU A 396 8.89 -6.29 22.75
C GLU A 396 9.85 -6.30 23.95
N ARG A 397 11.16 -6.36 23.71
CA ARG A 397 12.19 -6.39 24.76
C ARG A 397 12.68 -5.00 25.16
N LEU A 398 13.07 -4.20 24.19
CA LEU A 398 13.73 -2.89 24.41
C LEU A 398 12.76 -1.70 24.33
N GLY A 399 11.51 -1.91 23.88
CA GLY A 399 10.52 -0.86 23.68
C GLY A 399 10.62 -0.16 22.31
N LYS A 400 9.51 0.45 21.89
CA LYS A 400 9.32 1.05 20.56
C LYS A 400 10.31 2.21 20.31
N LYS A 401 10.55 3.05 21.33
CA LYS A 401 11.44 4.21 21.25
C LYS A 401 12.89 3.79 20.95
N ALA A 402 13.42 2.77 21.65
CA ALA A 402 14.77 2.26 21.43
C ALA A 402 14.94 1.69 20.01
N VAL A 403 13.98 0.92 19.53
CA VAL A 403 14.00 0.38 18.16
C VAL A 403 13.97 1.49 17.11
N TYR A 404 13.18 2.54 17.34
CA TYR A 404 13.17 3.68 16.44
C TYR A 404 14.55 4.35 16.34
N PHE A 405 15.23 4.57 17.47
CA PHE A 405 16.60 5.10 17.47
C PHE A 405 17.58 4.20 16.73
N MET A 406 17.54 2.89 17.00
CA MET A 406 18.43 1.92 16.35
C MET A 406 18.23 1.90 14.83
N GLY A 407 17.00 1.73 14.36
CA GLY A 407 16.71 1.62 12.94
C GLY A 407 16.98 2.92 12.17
N MET A 408 16.58 4.08 12.72
CA MET A 408 16.83 5.37 12.07
C MET A 408 18.33 5.69 12.01
N SER A 409 19.10 5.36 13.04
CA SER A 409 20.57 5.55 13.03
C SER A 409 21.25 4.71 11.95
N LEU A 410 20.84 3.43 11.80
CA LEU A 410 21.35 2.56 10.71
C LEU A 410 21.00 3.13 9.34
N TRP A 411 19.80 3.68 9.19
CA TRP A 411 19.38 4.26 7.92
C TRP A 411 20.12 5.57 7.61
N ILE A 412 20.37 6.42 8.60
CA ILE A 412 21.19 7.62 8.44
C ILE A 412 22.61 7.27 7.98
N ILE A 413 23.21 6.21 8.52
CA ILE A 413 24.53 5.70 8.07
C ILE A 413 24.44 5.25 6.61
N ALA A 414 23.38 4.52 6.22
CA ALA A 414 23.20 4.10 4.83
C ALA A 414 23.05 5.31 3.88
N GLN A 415 22.25 6.30 4.24
CA GLN A 415 22.05 7.52 3.45
C GLN A 415 23.34 8.34 3.31
N GLY A 416 24.11 8.46 4.40
CA GLY A 416 25.44 9.07 4.35
C GLY A 416 26.38 8.33 3.40
N GLY A 417 26.38 6.99 3.47
CA GLY A 417 27.16 6.14 2.55
C GLY A 417 26.76 6.35 1.09
N LEU A 418 25.45 6.40 0.79
CA LEU A 418 24.94 6.66 -0.57
C LEU A 418 25.35 8.05 -1.09
N PHE A 419 25.39 9.07 -0.25
CA PHE A 419 25.83 10.40 -0.65
C PHE A 419 27.30 10.42 -1.12
N PHE A 420 28.19 9.68 -0.44
CA PHE A 420 29.62 9.61 -0.79
C PHE A 420 29.94 8.54 -1.83
N LEU A 421 28.98 7.70 -2.21
CA LEU A 421 29.18 6.62 -3.17
C LEU A 421 29.59 7.15 -4.55
N GLN A 422 30.60 6.52 -5.16
CA GLN A 422 31.10 6.89 -6.48
C GLN A 422 30.68 5.85 -7.54
N PRO A 423 30.55 6.26 -8.82
CA PRO A 423 30.34 5.34 -9.92
C PRO A 423 31.33 4.16 -9.89
N GLY A 424 30.85 2.95 -10.20
CA GLY A 424 31.67 1.71 -10.16
C GLY A 424 31.66 0.97 -8.82
N GLN A 425 31.22 1.59 -7.71
CA GLN A 425 31.16 0.94 -6.39
C GLN A 425 29.86 0.13 -6.20
N ILE A 426 29.55 -0.78 -7.12
CA ILE A 426 28.26 -1.50 -7.17
C ILE A 426 28.04 -2.35 -5.91
N THR A 427 29.05 -3.10 -5.47
CA THR A 427 28.94 -3.94 -4.26
C THR A 427 28.58 -3.12 -3.03
N LEU A 428 29.24 -1.96 -2.84
CA LEU A 428 28.94 -1.07 -1.72
C LEU A 428 27.51 -0.50 -1.81
N MET A 429 27.02 -0.20 -3.02
CA MET A 429 25.64 0.22 -3.25
C MET A 429 24.63 -0.81 -2.71
N TYR A 430 24.82 -2.10 -3.01
CA TYR A 430 23.95 -3.16 -2.49
C TYR A 430 24.04 -3.33 -0.98
N VAL A 431 25.23 -3.22 -0.40
CA VAL A 431 25.41 -3.27 1.06
C VAL A 431 24.66 -2.11 1.73
N LEU A 432 24.75 -0.90 1.19
CA LEU A 432 24.03 0.27 1.70
C LEU A 432 22.51 0.15 1.48
N ALA A 433 22.07 -0.45 0.37
CA ALA A 433 20.66 -0.72 0.11
C ALA A 433 20.07 -1.71 1.14
N ILE A 434 20.79 -2.79 1.45
CA ILE A 434 20.40 -3.72 2.51
C ILE A 434 20.37 -3.00 3.86
N LEU A 435 21.37 -2.20 4.19
CA LEU A 435 21.42 -1.44 5.43
C LEU A 435 20.25 -0.42 5.54
N ALA A 436 19.90 0.24 4.44
CA ALA A 436 18.72 1.10 4.37
C ALA A 436 17.42 0.34 4.66
N GLY A 437 17.30 -0.92 4.19
CA GLY A 437 16.16 -1.79 4.46
C GLY A 437 15.90 -2.04 5.95
N PHE A 438 16.94 -2.07 6.79
CA PHE A 438 16.80 -2.14 8.26
C PHE A 438 16.05 -0.92 8.81
N GLY A 439 16.36 0.28 8.34
CA GLY A 439 15.71 1.51 8.77
C GLY A 439 14.30 1.67 8.19
N VAL A 440 14.14 1.35 6.91
CA VAL A 440 12.85 1.42 6.22
C VAL A 440 11.81 0.56 6.93
N SER A 441 12.16 -0.65 7.38
CA SER A 441 11.24 -1.51 8.16
C SER A 441 10.79 -0.88 9.47
N VAL A 442 11.66 -0.14 10.15
CA VAL A 442 11.32 0.58 11.39
C VAL A 442 10.37 1.75 11.10
N ALA A 443 10.57 2.47 9.97
CA ALA A 443 9.69 3.55 9.54
C ALA A 443 8.25 3.07 9.27
N TYR A 444 8.08 1.85 8.78
CA TYR A 444 6.77 1.21 8.61
C TYR A 444 6.17 0.74 9.94
N LEU A 445 6.97 0.13 10.82
CA LEU A 445 6.47 -0.59 11.99
C LEU A 445 6.20 0.32 13.18
N ILE A 446 7.20 1.12 13.57
CA ILE A 446 7.20 1.76 14.89
C ILE A 446 6.16 2.87 15.02
N PRO A 447 6.05 3.87 14.12
CA PRO A 447 5.07 4.94 14.28
C PRO A 447 3.62 4.41 14.33
N TRP A 448 3.28 3.43 13.48
CA TRP A 448 1.96 2.80 13.49
C TRP A 448 1.70 2.03 14.79
N SER A 449 2.72 1.41 15.37
CA SER A 449 2.60 0.73 16.66
C SER A 449 2.44 1.69 17.85
N MET A 450 2.82 2.96 17.70
CA MET A 450 2.68 3.98 18.74
C MET A 450 1.27 4.61 18.78
N VAL A 451 0.50 4.53 17.70
CA VAL A 451 -0.86 5.10 17.64
C VAL A 451 -1.80 4.52 18.69
N PRO A 452 -1.88 3.18 18.88
CA PRO A 452 -2.68 2.59 19.95
C PRO A 452 -2.36 3.13 21.35
N ASP A 453 -1.07 3.38 21.66
CA ASP A 453 -0.65 3.89 22.97
C ASP A 453 -1.24 5.29 23.23
N VAL A 454 -1.30 6.11 22.18
CA VAL A 454 -1.92 7.44 22.25
C VAL A 454 -3.43 7.34 22.40
N ILE A 455 -4.08 6.39 21.72
CA ILE A 455 -5.53 6.15 21.81
C ILE A 455 -5.89 5.71 23.23
N GLU A 456 -5.12 4.80 23.83
CA GLU A 456 -5.33 4.34 25.22
C GLU A 456 -5.15 5.51 26.23
N LEU A 457 -4.18 6.39 26.01
CA LEU A 457 -4.02 7.60 26.84
C LEU A 457 -5.19 8.58 26.66
N ASP A 458 -5.69 8.74 25.44
CA ASP A 458 -6.86 9.56 25.15
C ASP A 458 -8.13 9.00 25.79
N GLU A 459 -8.34 7.68 25.73
CA GLU A 459 -9.42 6.96 26.40
C GLU A 459 -9.36 7.15 27.91
N LEU A 460 -8.18 7.07 28.53
CA LEU A 460 -7.99 7.29 29.94
C LEU A 460 -8.39 8.72 30.37
N ARG A 461 -8.06 9.72 29.54
CA ARG A 461 -8.34 11.14 29.82
C ARG A 461 -9.77 11.55 29.57
N THR A 462 -10.37 11.06 28.48
CA THR A 462 -11.68 11.52 27.98
C THR A 462 -12.82 10.55 28.27
N GLY A 463 -12.51 9.29 28.56
CA GLY A 463 -13.51 8.24 28.66
C GLY A 463 -14.06 7.76 27.31
N GLN A 464 -13.59 8.31 26.21
CA GLN A 464 -14.05 7.99 24.85
C GLN A 464 -12.92 7.34 24.04
N ARG A 465 -13.23 6.25 23.35
CA ARG A 465 -12.30 5.57 22.46
C ARG A 465 -12.49 6.06 21.03
N ARG A 466 -11.62 6.98 20.58
CA ARG A 466 -11.75 7.71 19.30
C ARG A 466 -10.78 7.22 18.23
N GLU A 467 -10.65 5.90 18.04
CA GLU A 467 -9.69 5.27 17.12
C GLU A 467 -9.79 5.81 15.69
N GLY A 468 -11.01 5.90 15.15
CA GLY A 468 -11.24 6.32 13.77
C GLY A 468 -10.66 7.69 13.43
N ILE A 469 -10.68 8.63 14.39
CA ILE A 469 -10.14 9.97 14.20
C ILE A 469 -8.61 9.88 14.06
N PHE A 470 -7.92 9.24 15.01
CA PHE A 470 -6.46 9.16 15.01
C PHE A 470 -5.91 8.41 13.79
N TYR A 471 -6.49 7.24 13.45
CA TYR A 471 -6.09 6.50 12.25
C TYR A 471 -6.42 7.26 10.95
N GLY A 472 -7.56 7.93 10.87
CA GLY A 472 -7.94 8.74 9.71
C GLY A 472 -6.93 9.86 9.45
N PHE A 473 -6.49 10.56 10.49
CA PHE A 473 -5.46 11.59 10.34
C PHE A 473 -4.09 11.01 10.01
N MET A 474 -3.72 9.84 10.53
CA MET A 474 -2.48 9.16 10.12
C MET A 474 -2.45 8.92 8.60
N VAL A 475 -3.54 8.40 8.03
CA VAL A 475 -3.65 8.16 6.58
C VAL A 475 -3.64 9.47 5.79
N LEU A 476 -4.35 10.50 6.26
CA LEU A 476 -4.35 11.82 5.61
C LEU A 476 -2.93 12.40 5.51
N PHE A 477 -2.20 12.41 6.62
CA PHE A 477 -0.83 12.93 6.64
C PHE A 477 0.15 12.05 5.86
N GLN A 478 -0.08 10.73 5.79
CA GLN A 478 0.68 9.83 4.92
C GLN A 478 0.58 10.25 3.45
N LYS A 479 -0.63 10.55 2.97
CA LYS A 479 -0.87 11.01 1.60
C LYS A 479 -0.21 12.38 1.35
N MET A 480 -0.32 13.31 2.31
CA MET A 480 0.34 14.62 2.22
C MET A 480 1.87 14.48 2.18
N GLY A 481 2.45 13.60 2.99
CA GLY A 481 3.89 13.32 2.98
C GLY A 481 4.38 12.78 1.64
N LEU A 482 3.63 11.88 1.01
CA LEU A 482 3.93 11.38 -0.33
C LEU A 482 3.86 12.50 -1.39
N ALA A 483 2.80 13.32 -1.37
CA ALA A 483 2.65 14.45 -2.29
C ALA A 483 3.84 15.42 -2.17
N LEU A 484 4.21 15.75 -0.93
CA LEU A 484 5.34 16.63 -0.63
C LEU A 484 6.67 16.06 -1.13
N ALA A 485 6.93 14.77 -0.90
CA ALA A 485 8.17 14.12 -1.35
C ALA A 485 8.30 14.16 -2.88
N LEU A 486 7.26 13.76 -3.60
CA LEU A 486 7.23 13.78 -5.07
C LEU A 486 7.44 15.20 -5.62
N PHE A 487 6.80 16.19 -5.00
CA PHE A 487 6.96 17.59 -5.37
C PHE A 487 8.39 18.09 -5.13
N LEU A 488 8.94 17.85 -3.94
CA LEU A 488 10.29 18.30 -3.57
C LEU A 488 11.36 17.71 -4.50
N VAL A 489 11.28 16.40 -4.80
CA VAL A 489 12.24 15.75 -5.70
C VAL A 489 12.18 16.37 -7.10
N GLY A 490 10.98 16.52 -7.66
CA GLY A 490 10.86 17.09 -9.01
C GLY A 490 11.27 18.55 -9.09
N GLN A 491 10.93 19.38 -8.10
CA GLN A 491 11.37 20.78 -8.07
C GLN A 491 12.89 20.89 -7.87
N ALA A 492 13.50 20.04 -7.03
CA ALA A 492 14.95 20.02 -6.87
C ALA A 492 15.68 19.67 -8.18
N LEU A 493 15.16 18.71 -8.93
CA LEU A 493 15.69 18.34 -10.25
C LEU A 493 15.52 19.48 -11.27
N ASP A 494 14.36 20.13 -11.28
CA ASP A 494 14.07 21.25 -12.20
C ASP A 494 14.98 22.45 -11.93
N TRP A 495 15.11 22.88 -10.67
CA TRP A 495 16.02 23.98 -10.27
C TRP A 495 17.49 23.66 -10.53
N ALA A 496 17.86 22.39 -10.53
CA ALA A 496 19.21 21.93 -10.85
C ALA A 496 19.45 21.77 -12.35
N ASN A 497 18.52 22.20 -13.21
CA ASN A 497 18.56 22.09 -14.67
C ASN A 497 18.69 20.63 -15.16
N PHE A 498 17.94 19.70 -14.55
CA PHE A 498 17.87 18.33 -15.01
C PHE A 498 17.40 18.27 -16.46
N ILE A 499 18.17 17.63 -17.33
CA ILE A 499 17.87 17.53 -18.76
C ILE A 499 16.89 16.37 -18.96
N LYS A 500 15.67 16.71 -19.41
CA LYS A 500 14.67 15.71 -19.78
C LYS A 500 15.12 14.91 -21.00
N SER A 501 14.73 13.63 -21.05
CA SER A 501 14.99 12.82 -22.24
C SER A 501 14.01 13.14 -23.37
N VAL A 502 14.44 12.91 -24.59
CA VAL A 502 13.56 12.92 -25.76
C VAL A 502 13.03 11.49 -25.94
N PRO A 503 11.71 11.28 -26.12
CA PRO A 503 11.13 9.96 -26.30
C PRO A 503 11.85 9.14 -27.39
N GLY A 504 12.23 7.91 -27.07
CA GLY A 504 12.95 7.01 -28.00
C GLY A 504 14.45 7.29 -28.17
N GLN A 505 15.03 8.21 -27.38
CA GLN A 505 16.47 8.46 -27.35
C GLN A 505 17.09 7.97 -26.04
N PRO A 506 18.42 7.68 -26.03
CA PRO A 506 19.12 7.37 -24.79
C PRO A 506 19.03 8.49 -23.76
N VAL A 507 19.09 8.13 -22.47
CA VAL A 507 19.10 9.10 -21.37
C VAL A 507 20.31 10.05 -21.53
N PRO A 508 20.10 11.39 -21.56
CA PRO A 508 21.16 12.35 -21.76
C PRO A 508 22.11 12.40 -20.55
N THR A 509 23.38 12.74 -20.79
CA THR A 509 24.30 13.07 -19.71
C THR A 509 23.81 14.30 -18.97
N GLN A 510 23.74 14.19 -17.64
CA GLN A 510 23.21 15.25 -16.79
C GLN A 510 24.30 16.26 -16.39
N PRO A 511 23.95 17.55 -16.21
CA PRO A 511 24.89 18.53 -15.69
C PRO A 511 25.25 18.26 -14.23
N ASP A 512 26.42 18.74 -13.79
CA ASP A 512 26.92 18.54 -12.43
C ASP A 512 25.93 19.05 -11.36
N SER A 513 25.19 20.11 -11.64
CA SER A 513 24.13 20.63 -10.76
C SER A 513 23.00 19.61 -10.54
N ALA A 514 22.55 18.93 -11.58
CA ALA A 514 21.53 17.89 -11.49
C ALA A 514 22.06 16.65 -10.77
N LEU A 515 23.29 16.23 -11.05
CA LEU A 515 23.95 15.13 -10.35
C LEU A 515 24.12 15.43 -8.86
N LEU A 516 24.48 16.67 -8.50
CA LEU A 516 24.53 17.10 -7.11
C LEU A 516 23.14 17.08 -6.45
N ALA A 517 22.10 17.57 -7.13
CA ALA A 517 20.74 17.54 -6.62
C ALA A 517 20.26 16.10 -6.35
N ILE A 518 20.54 15.15 -7.25
CA ILE A 518 20.25 13.72 -7.05
C ILE A 518 20.94 13.20 -5.79
N ARG A 519 22.22 13.50 -5.61
CA ARG A 519 22.99 13.07 -4.43
C ARG A 519 22.48 13.70 -3.13
N LEU A 520 22.10 14.98 -3.16
CA LEU A 520 21.49 15.65 -2.00
C LEU A 520 20.11 15.08 -1.67
N ALA A 521 19.32 14.73 -2.68
CA ALA A 521 18.00 14.16 -2.50
C ALA A 521 18.01 12.70 -1.99
N ILE A 522 19.04 11.91 -2.31
CA ILE A 522 19.15 10.54 -1.80
C ILE A 522 19.79 10.46 -0.41
N GLY A 523 20.71 11.34 -0.06
CA GLY A 523 21.47 11.29 1.19
C GLY A 523 21.05 12.36 2.20
N PRO A 524 21.53 13.61 2.08
CA PRO A 524 21.34 14.68 3.09
C PRO A 524 19.88 15.02 3.38
N LEU A 525 19.02 15.12 2.37
CA LEU A 525 17.63 15.55 2.56
C LEU A 525 16.81 14.54 3.37
N PRO A 526 16.80 13.22 3.05
CA PRO A 526 16.16 12.23 3.90
C PRO A 526 16.81 12.14 5.29
N THR A 527 18.14 12.26 5.38
CA THR A 527 18.88 12.24 6.64
C THR A 527 18.42 13.36 7.57
N LEU A 528 18.21 14.58 7.04
CA LEU A 528 17.70 15.70 7.84
C LEU A 528 16.32 15.39 8.41
N ALA A 529 15.42 14.83 7.60
CA ALA A 529 14.10 14.43 8.07
C ALA A 529 14.19 13.35 9.17
N LEU A 530 15.09 12.36 9.02
CA LEU A 530 15.31 11.31 10.02
C LEU A 530 15.87 11.86 11.33
N ILE A 531 16.81 12.82 11.26
CA ILE A 531 17.36 13.50 12.46
C ILE A 531 16.24 14.25 13.21
N VAL A 532 15.40 14.99 12.49
CA VAL A 532 14.23 15.65 13.10
C VAL A 532 13.32 14.62 13.75
N GLY A 533 13.05 13.49 13.07
CA GLY A 533 12.28 12.38 13.62
C GLY A 533 12.88 11.80 14.92
N LEU A 534 14.22 11.64 14.98
CA LEU A 534 14.93 11.19 16.19
C LEU A 534 14.80 12.19 17.34
N VAL A 535 14.93 13.50 17.06
CA VAL A 535 14.74 14.55 18.07
C VAL A 535 13.31 14.52 18.61
N LEU A 536 12.31 14.41 17.76
CA LEU A 536 10.90 14.28 18.17
C LEU A 536 10.66 13.01 19.00
N ALA A 537 11.25 11.88 18.60
CA ALA A 537 11.16 10.62 19.33
C ALA A 537 11.84 10.71 20.71
N TYR A 538 12.91 11.50 20.86
CA TYR A 538 13.53 11.75 22.16
C TYR A 538 12.54 12.41 23.13
N PHE A 539 11.79 13.40 22.67
CA PHE A 539 10.80 14.12 23.48
C PHE A 539 9.43 13.43 23.58
N TYR A 540 9.23 12.31 22.89
CA TYR A 540 7.96 11.56 22.95
C TYR A 540 7.67 11.08 24.38
N PRO A 541 6.49 11.42 24.95
CA PRO A 541 6.24 11.27 26.39
C PRO A 541 5.86 9.85 26.83
N ILE A 542 5.34 8.99 25.92
CA ILE A 542 4.86 7.67 26.29
C ILE A 542 6.02 6.66 26.15
N THR A 543 6.71 6.40 27.27
CA THR A 543 7.68 5.31 27.37
C THR A 543 6.97 3.98 27.63
N ARG A 544 7.71 2.87 27.63
CA ARG A 544 7.18 1.54 27.95
C ARG A 544 6.55 1.48 29.35
N GLU A 545 7.19 2.13 30.31
CA GLU A 545 6.74 2.19 31.70
C GLU A 545 5.45 3.00 31.82
N VAL A 546 5.40 4.18 31.18
CA VAL A 546 4.20 5.04 31.14
C VAL A 546 3.03 4.31 30.46
N HIS A 547 3.29 3.59 29.37
CA HIS A 547 2.25 2.80 28.71
C HIS A 547 1.71 1.66 29.60
N ALA A 548 2.59 0.97 30.33
CA ALA A 548 2.16 -0.06 31.28
C ALA A 548 1.26 0.53 32.40
N GLU A 549 1.59 1.72 32.90
CA GLU A 549 0.77 2.43 33.89
C GLU A 549 -0.59 2.83 33.33
N ILE A 550 -0.64 3.36 32.09
CA ILE A 550 -1.90 3.70 31.39
C ILE A 550 -2.81 2.46 31.32
N ARG A 551 -2.27 1.32 30.90
CA ARG A 551 -3.03 0.08 30.79
C ARG A 551 -3.56 -0.41 32.13
N MET A 552 -2.77 -0.35 33.19
CA MET A 552 -3.25 -0.72 34.54
C MET A 552 -4.43 0.16 34.97
N LYS A 553 -4.32 1.49 34.82
CA LYS A 553 -5.39 2.44 35.16
C LYS A 553 -6.67 2.22 34.35
N LEU A 554 -6.55 1.86 33.06
CA LEU A 554 -7.69 1.51 32.24
C LEU A 554 -8.37 0.22 32.69
N LEU A 555 -7.60 -0.79 33.09
CA LEU A 555 -8.13 -2.06 33.62
C LEU A 555 -8.86 -1.84 34.97
N GLU A 556 -8.28 -1.06 35.87
CA GLU A 556 -8.90 -0.69 37.14
C GLU A 556 -10.25 0.03 36.93
N ARG A 557 -10.29 0.98 35.98
CA ARG A 557 -11.53 1.70 35.65
C ARG A 557 -12.61 0.76 35.08
N LYS A 558 -12.23 -0.18 34.20
CA LYS A 558 -13.17 -1.15 33.63
C LYS A 558 -13.67 -2.14 34.68
N SER A 559 -12.84 -2.58 35.59
CA SER A 559 -13.25 -3.45 36.69
C SER A 559 -14.20 -2.74 37.67
N ALA A 560 -13.97 -1.46 37.99
CA ALA A 560 -14.88 -0.67 38.80
C ALA A 560 -16.27 -0.49 38.16
N GLN A 561 -16.32 -0.25 36.83
CA GLN A 561 -17.57 -0.10 36.06
C GLN A 561 -18.35 -1.42 35.89
N SER A 562 -17.71 -2.57 36.06
CA SER A 562 -18.37 -3.90 35.97
C SER A 562 -18.96 -4.35 37.30
N VAL A 563 -18.73 -3.64 38.40
CA VAL A 563 -19.22 -3.93 39.74
C VAL A 563 -20.47 -3.12 40.09
N ASP A 564 -20.68 -1.99 39.40
CA ASP A 564 -21.90 -1.18 39.45
C ASP A 564 -22.92 -1.66 38.36
#